data_53dd82dfd43f6d198a722ba94eb50809
#
_entry.id   53dd82dfd43f6d198a722ba94eb50809
#
_cell.length_a   1.000
_cell.length_b   1.000
_cell.length_c   1.000
_cell.angle_alpha   90.00
_cell.angle_beta   90.00
_cell.angle_gamma   90.00
#
_symmetry.space_group_name_H-M   'P 1'
#
loop_
_entity.id
_entity.type
_entity.pdbx_description
1 polymer ?
#
loop_
_entity_poly.entity_id
_entity_poly.type
_entity_poly.pdbx_seq_one_letter_code
_entity_poly.pdbx_strand_id
1 'polypeptide(L)'
;MEPSRNKLFEQVAAEIGHSFDGEIAIGGKYVSTIEQADEIYISGQIPRVGSTVVVTGRVGAETSVEQGKLAAKICTMRALALPRQSLGDLGRVKKILRVTV
;
A
#
# COMPACT_ATOMS: atom_id res chain seq x y z
N MET A 1 -11.94 -0.45 -23.75
CA MET A 1 -11.77 0.61 -22.76
C MET A 1 -10.92 0.12 -21.61
N GLU A 2 -9.91 0.86 -21.25
CA GLU A 2 -9.04 0.45 -20.15
C GLU A 2 -9.75 0.62 -18.82
N PRO A 3 -9.54 -0.28 -17.85
CA PRO A 3 -10.09 -0.12 -16.52
C PRO A 3 -9.45 1.08 -15.81
N SER A 4 -10.20 1.71 -14.92
CA SER A 4 -9.68 2.79 -14.10
C SER A 4 -8.61 2.25 -13.13
N ARG A 5 -7.78 3.14 -12.60
CA ARG A 5 -6.78 2.76 -11.60
C ARG A 5 -7.44 2.23 -10.31
N ASN A 6 -8.58 2.79 -9.93
CA ASN A 6 -9.34 2.28 -8.79
C ASN A 6 -9.78 0.84 -9.02
N LYS A 7 -10.22 0.53 -10.24
CA LYS A 7 -10.63 -0.83 -10.58
C LYS A 7 -9.46 -1.80 -10.58
N LEU A 8 -8.31 -1.38 -11.10
CA LEU A 8 -7.08 -2.17 -11.03
C LEU A 8 -6.65 -2.41 -9.58
N PHE A 9 -6.75 -1.40 -8.74
CA PHE A 9 -6.47 -1.51 -7.31
C PHE A 9 -7.36 -2.60 -6.67
N GLU A 10 -8.66 -2.55 -6.94
CA GLU A 10 -9.62 -3.52 -6.41
C GLU A 10 -9.33 -4.94 -6.90
N GLN A 11 -8.95 -5.08 -8.17
CA GLN A 11 -8.58 -6.38 -8.75
C GLN A 11 -7.35 -6.97 -8.05
N VAL A 12 -6.32 -6.17 -7.82
CA VAL A 12 -5.10 -6.65 -7.15
C VAL A 12 -5.39 -6.99 -5.69
N ALA A 13 -6.20 -6.20 -5.00
CA ALA A 13 -6.62 -6.50 -3.63
C ALA A 13 -7.32 -7.87 -3.57
N ALA A 14 -8.21 -8.15 -4.52
CA ALA A 14 -8.89 -9.43 -4.60
C ALA A 14 -7.92 -10.59 -4.87
N GLU A 15 -6.94 -10.38 -5.74
CA GLU A 15 -5.91 -11.39 -6.03
C GLU A 15 -5.06 -11.72 -4.81
N ILE A 16 -4.71 -10.70 -4.02
CA ILE A 16 -3.95 -10.87 -2.79
C ILE A 16 -4.83 -11.51 -1.70
N GLY A 17 -6.14 -11.27 -1.75
CA GLY A 17 -7.08 -11.81 -0.77
C GLY A 17 -7.23 -10.96 0.49
N HIS A 18 -6.89 -9.68 0.42
CA HIS A 18 -7.01 -8.74 1.53
C HIS A 18 -7.74 -7.48 1.11
N SER A 19 -8.41 -6.83 2.06
CA SER A 19 -9.04 -5.53 1.84
C SER A 19 -8.12 -4.41 2.32
N PHE A 20 -8.08 -3.33 1.55
CA PHE A 20 -7.33 -2.12 1.90
C PHE A 20 -8.26 -0.89 1.94
N ASP A 21 -9.57 -1.13 2.08
CA ASP A 21 -10.59 -0.06 2.07
C ASP A 21 -10.77 0.61 3.43
N GLY A 22 -10.40 -0.08 4.50
CA GLY A 22 -10.52 0.45 5.86
C GLY A 22 -9.35 1.36 6.23
N GLU A 23 -9.26 1.68 7.50
CA GLU A 23 -8.14 2.46 8.02
C GLU A 23 -6.82 1.72 7.79
N ILE A 24 -5.85 2.43 7.26
CA ILE A 24 -4.49 1.91 7.09
C ILE A 24 -3.74 2.20 8.39
N ALA A 25 -3.68 1.20 9.27
CA ALA A 25 -3.10 1.34 10.60
C ALA A 25 -1.60 1.64 10.53
N ILE A 26 -1.15 2.51 11.43
CA ILE A 26 0.27 2.87 11.58
C ILE A 26 0.82 2.29 12.89
N GLY A 27 2.12 2.04 12.92
CA GLY A 27 2.78 1.42 14.07
C GLY A 27 3.45 2.40 15.03
N GLY A 28 3.21 3.71 14.90
CA GLY A 28 3.86 4.71 15.72
C GLY A 28 3.07 6.00 15.82
N LYS A 29 3.67 7.00 16.44
CA LYS A 29 3.05 8.33 16.63
C LYS A 29 3.45 9.26 15.49
N TYR A 30 2.92 9.01 14.30
CA TYR A 30 3.18 9.83 13.12
C TYR A 30 1.94 9.83 12.22
N VAL A 31 1.91 10.75 11.26
CA VAL A 31 0.85 10.74 10.25
C VAL A 31 1.32 9.90 9.05
N SER A 32 0.40 9.17 8.44
CA SER A 32 0.73 8.28 7.32
C SER A 32 0.84 9.03 6.00
N THR A 33 0.18 10.18 5.87
CA THR A 33 0.11 10.91 4.61
C THR A 33 0.18 12.41 4.88
N ILE A 34 0.96 13.13 4.08
CA ILE A 34 1.00 14.59 4.08
C ILE A 34 0.80 15.07 2.65
N GLU A 35 -0.13 15.99 2.46
CA GLU A 35 -0.30 16.69 1.20
C GLU A 35 0.38 18.05 1.27
N GLN A 36 1.19 18.36 0.26
CA GLN A 36 1.90 19.64 0.16
C GLN A 36 1.83 20.11 -1.28
N ALA A 37 1.07 21.18 -1.54
CA ALA A 37 0.78 21.66 -2.89
C ALA A 37 0.20 20.51 -3.74
N ASP A 38 0.87 20.14 -4.82
CA ASP A 38 0.41 19.07 -5.71
C ASP A 38 1.10 17.72 -5.44
N GLU A 39 1.73 17.57 -4.29
CA GLU A 39 2.46 16.36 -3.92
C GLU A 39 1.87 15.69 -2.69
N ILE A 40 1.95 14.36 -2.66
CA ILE A 40 1.58 13.55 -1.50
C ILE A 40 2.81 12.77 -1.06
N TYR A 41 3.12 12.87 0.23
CA TYR A 41 4.20 12.12 0.87
C TYR A 41 3.58 11.05 1.75
N ILE A 42 4.06 9.82 1.62
CA ILE A 42 3.53 8.66 2.32
C ILE A 42 4.64 8.08 3.19
N SER A 43 4.34 7.83 4.46
CA SER A 43 5.27 7.20 5.40
C SER A 43 5.59 5.78 4.98
N GLY A 44 6.67 5.21 5.55
CA GLY A 44 7.04 3.83 5.30
C GLY A 44 5.92 2.85 5.64
N GLN A 45 5.79 1.80 4.86
CA GLN A 45 4.76 0.79 5.02
C GLN A 45 5.40 -0.57 5.33
N ILE A 46 4.77 -1.31 6.24
CA ILE A 46 5.09 -2.70 6.53
C ILE A 46 3.93 -3.58 6.09
N PRO A 47 4.11 -4.91 5.95
CA PRO A 47 3.05 -5.77 5.44
C PRO A 47 1.99 -6.08 6.51
N ARG A 48 1.25 -5.04 6.91
CA ARG A 48 0.18 -5.11 7.91
C ARG A 48 -1.18 -5.09 7.22
N VAL A 49 -2.05 -6.00 7.62
CA VAL A 49 -3.46 -6.01 7.21
C VAL A 49 -4.30 -5.97 8.47
N GLY A 50 -5.12 -4.93 8.60
CA GLY A 50 -5.80 -4.66 9.87
C GLY A 50 -4.77 -4.39 10.96
N SER A 51 -4.81 -5.15 12.04
CA SER A 51 -3.86 -5.04 13.15
C SER A 51 -2.76 -6.11 13.11
N THR A 52 -2.70 -6.92 12.05
CA THR A 52 -1.80 -8.07 11.95
C THR A 52 -0.71 -7.83 10.92
N VAL A 53 0.55 -8.03 11.31
CA VAL A 53 1.67 -8.08 10.37
C VAL A 53 1.72 -9.51 9.81
N VAL A 54 1.36 -9.66 8.54
CA VAL A 54 1.11 -10.99 7.94
C VAL A 54 2.38 -11.71 7.50
N VAL A 55 3.48 -10.99 7.29
CA VAL A 55 4.78 -11.58 6.92
C VAL A 55 5.85 -10.95 7.79
N THR A 56 6.63 -11.78 8.48
CA THR A 56 7.76 -11.36 9.31
C THR A 56 8.93 -12.30 9.06
N GLY A 57 10.14 -11.81 9.31
CA GLY A 57 11.35 -12.60 9.17
C GLY A 57 12.19 -12.17 7.99
N ARG A 58 13.34 -12.80 7.87
CA ARG A 58 14.30 -12.53 6.81
C ARG A 58 14.01 -13.41 5.60
N VAL A 59 13.92 -12.80 4.43
CA VAL A 59 13.75 -13.55 3.17
C VAL A 59 14.96 -14.45 2.95
N GLY A 60 14.70 -15.72 2.67
CA GLY A 60 15.73 -16.73 2.52
C GLY A 60 16.07 -17.45 3.81
N ALA A 61 15.52 -17.04 4.93
CA ALA A 61 15.68 -17.69 6.25
C ALA A 61 14.31 -18.10 6.80
N GLU A 62 13.68 -17.26 7.65
CA GLU A 62 12.38 -17.55 8.23
C GLU A 62 11.24 -17.32 7.24
N THR A 63 11.50 -16.54 6.18
CA THR A 63 10.51 -16.15 5.17
C THR A 63 10.99 -16.59 3.79
N SER A 64 10.10 -17.22 3.02
CA SER A 64 10.40 -17.62 1.64
C SER A 64 10.39 -16.41 0.70
N VAL A 65 10.94 -16.59 -0.51
CA VAL A 65 10.88 -15.57 -1.56
C VAL A 65 9.42 -15.23 -1.91
N GLU A 66 8.56 -16.24 -1.97
CA GLU A 66 7.14 -16.03 -2.29
C GLU A 66 6.44 -15.21 -1.21
N GLN A 67 6.75 -15.46 0.06
CA GLN A 67 6.24 -14.65 1.16
C GLN A 67 6.79 -13.22 1.12
N GLY A 68 8.04 -13.06 0.72
CA GLY A 68 8.64 -11.74 0.53
C GLY A 68 7.94 -10.95 -0.58
N LYS A 69 7.59 -11.61 -1.68
CA LYS A 69 6.82 -11.00 -2.76
C LYS A 69 5.44 -10.58 -2.29
N LEU A 70 4.77 -11.41 -1.50
CA LEU A 70 3.48 -11.08 -0.92
C LEU A 70 3.59 -9.86 -0.01
N ALA A 71 4.61 -9.82 0.84
CA ALA A 71 4.86 -8.68 1.71
C ALA A 71 5.02 -7.38 0.91
N ALA A 72 5.80 -7.43 -0.18
CA ALA A 72 6.00 -6.26 -1.05
C ALA A 72 4.70 -5.81 -1.71
N LYS A 73 3.86 -6.74 -2.15
CA LYS A 73 2.55 -6.43 -2.72
C LYS A 73 1.65 -5.75 -1.68
N ILE A 74 1.62 -6.25 -0.46
CA ILE A 74 0.82 -5.66 0.62
C ILE A 74 1.30 -4.25 0.93
N CYS A 75 2.61 -4.05 1.08
CA CYS A 75 3.19 -2.73 1.32
C CYS A 75 2.82 -1.74 0.22
N THR A 76 2.90 -2.17 -1.04
CA THR A 76 2.54 -1.36 -2.20
C THR A 76 1.06 -1.00 -2.19
N MET A 77 0.19 -1.97 -1.90
CA MET A 77 -1.25 -1.71 -1.84
C MET A 77 -1.61 -0.75 -0.71
N ARG A 78 -0.94 -0.84 0.44
CA ARG A 78 -1.11 0.14 1.54
C ARG A 78 -0.69 1.53 1.09
N ALA A 79 0.44 1.62 0.40
CA ALA A 79 0.94 2.90 -0.12
C ALA A 79 0.01 3.50 -1.18
N LEU A 80 -0.72 2.68 -1.94
CA LEU A 80 -1.72 3.15 -2.91
C LEU A 80 -3.07 3.44 -2.25
N ALA A 81 -3.43 2.70 -1.21
CA ALA A 81 -4.68 2.91 -0.48
C ALA A 81 -4.73 4.30 0.16
N LEU A 82 -3.61 4.78 0.68
CA LEU A 82 -3.54 6.09 1.34
C LEU A 82 -3.90 7.24 0.40
N PRO A 83 -3.26 7.41 -0.79
CA PRO A 83 -3.69 8.47 -1.71
C PRO A 83 -5.09 8.22 -2.27
N ARG A 84 -5.51 6.96 -2.46
CA ARG A 84 -6.88 6.67 -2.88
C ARG A 84 -7.90 7.22 -1.90
N GLN A 85 -7.68 7.01 -0.60
CA GLN A 85 -8.56 7.51 0.45
C GLN A 85 -8.50 9.04 0.55
N SER A 86 -7.31 9.62 0.45
CA SER A 86 -7.10 11.06 0.55
C SER A 86 -7.69 11.81 -0.63
N LEU A 87 -7.51 11.30 -1.85
CA LEU A 87 -7.93 11.96 -3.09
C LEU A 87 -9.29 11.50 -3.61
N GLY A 88 -9.77 10.35 -3.15
CA GLY A 88 -11.01 9.74 -3.61
C GLY A 88 -10.88 8.90 -4.87
N ASP A 89 -9.85 9.11 -5.67
CA ASP A 89 -9.64 8.39 -6.92
C ASP A 89 -8.16 8.37 -7.26
N LEU A 90 -7.60 7.18 -7.49
CA LEU A 90 -6.21 7.03 -7.92
C LEU A 90 -5.96 7.63 -9.31
N GLY A 91 -7.01 7.86 -10.10
CA GLY A 91 -6.90 8.55 -11.39
C GLY A 91 -6.37 9.97 -11.27
N ARG A 92 -6.45 10.58 -10.08
CA ARG A 92 -5.91 11.92 -9.81
C ARG A 92 -4.39 11.94 -9.65
N VAL A 93 -3.77 10.79 -9.45
CA VAL A 93 -2.31 10.69 -9.38
C VAL A 93 -1.74 10.77 -10.79
N LYS A 94 -0.95 11.79 -11.06
CA LYS A 94 -0.35 11.98 -12.39
C LYS A 94 0.95 11.21 -12.54
N LYS A 95 1.75 11.16 -11.47
CA LYS A 95 3.11 10.65 -11.56
C LYS A 95 3.61 10.20 -10.20
N ILE A 96 4.33 9.10 -10.18
CA ILE A 96 5.08 8.68 -8.99
C ILE A 96 6.44 9.36 -9.05
N LEU A 97 6.74 10.16 -8.02
CA LEU A 97 7.95 10.97 -8.00
C LEU A 97 9.15 10.21 -7.42
N ARG A 98 8.92 9.42 -6.37
CA ARG A 98 9.99 8.71 -5.68
C ARG A 98 9.44 7.50 -4.93
N VAL A 99 10.16 6.40 -5.01
CA VAL A 99 9.92 5.22 -4.17
C VAL A 99 11.26 4.84 -3.55
N THR A 100 11.26 4.63 -2.24
CA THR A 100 12.44 4.15 -1.51
C THR A 100 12.08 2.82 -0.85
N VAL A 101 12.96 1.84 -1.03
CA VAL A 101 12.76 0.51 -0.47
C VAL A 101 13.84 0.22 0.58
#